data_ba21a667de656914be3be52f63c2d9f9
#
_entry.id   ba21a667de656914be3be52f63c2d9f9
#
_cell.length_a   1.000
_cell.length_b   1.000
_cell.length_c   1.000
_cell.angle_alpha   90.00
_cell.angle_beta   90.00
_cell.angle_gamma   90.00
#
_symmetry.space_group_name_H-M   'P 1'
#
loop_
_entity.id
_entity.type
_entity.pdbx_description
1 polymer ?
#
loop_
_entity_poly.entity_id
_entity_poly.type
_entity_poly.pdbx_seq_one_letter_code
_entity_poly.pdbx_strand_id
1 'polypeptide(L)'
;MNPDFKKDYYPNLFTWKEFEYLLNIRPLMTDKRVFILNEDSYMWSNSALSLNKNCYPPSLLEDLLERYTCYFVDMSRVTKNINDFARTVENKYKKQCDAHVYVCRNPDVDHPFGIHYDLVPNIIIQCEGQTNFKVWDKLENITDKMGHGKINIGVTGEPLLDVIMNPGDMVLVPEHYPHHAISITPRLSVSFPIQIYENDDREDRHWFRFEG
;
A
#
# COMPACT_ATOMS: atom_id res chain seq x y z
N MET A 1 -14.26 -14.96 -1.05
CA MET A 1 -13.68 -14.46 0.23
C MET A 1 -14.41 -13.17 0.53
N ASN A 2 -14.79 -12.92 1.78
CA ASN A 2 -15.43 -11.65 2.18
C ASN A 2 -14.40 -10.74 2.86
N PRO A 3 -14.60 -9.41 2.88
CA PRO A 3 -13.81 -8.52 3.71
C PRO A 3 -13.83 -8.96 5.18
N ASP A 4 -12.70 -8.87 5.87
CA ASP A 4 -12.57 -9.28 7.27
C ASP A 4 -11.74 -8.23 8.04
N PHE A 5 -12.16 -7.95 9.27
CA PHE A 5 -11.49 -7.00 10.16
C PHE A 5 -11.16 -7.67 11.49
N LYS A 6 -9.92 -7.49 11.95
CA LYS A 6 -9.45 -8.04 13.23
C LYS A 6 -8.71 -6.99 14.02
N LYS A 7 -9.12 -6.79 15.27
CA LYS A 7 -8.43 -5.93 16.22
C LYS A 7 -7.21 -6.64 16.80
N ASP A 8 -6.17 -5.86 17.09
CA ASP A 8 -4.94 -6.32 17.77
C ASP A 8 -4.35 -7.60 17.15
N TYR A 9 -4.45 -7.75 15.83
CA TYR A 9 -4.04 -8.96 15.13
C TYR A 9 -2.53 -9.12 15.07
N TYR A 10 -1.81 -8.01 14.84
CA TYR A 10 -0.35 -8.02 14.80
C TYR A 10 0.22 -6.71 15.35
N PRO A 11 0.28 -6.55 16.68
CA PRO A 11 0.89 -5.38 17.28
C PRO A 11 2.40 -5.32 16.99
N ASN A 12 2.92 -4.12 16.83
CA ASN A 12 4.35 -3.86 16.61
C ASN A 12 4.95 -4.53 15.34
N LEU A 13 4.18 -4.66 14.28
CA LEU A 13 4.69 -5.16 13.00
C LEU A 13 5.81 -4.28 12.46
N PHE A 14 5.62 -2.97 12.51
CA PHE A 14 6.55 -1.97 11.99
C PHE A 14 6.33 -0.63 12.72
N THR A 15 7.37 0.10 13.00
CA THR A 15 7.33 1.34 13.81
C THR A 15 7.89 2.53 13.05
N TRP A 16 7.52 3.76 13.47
CA TRP A 16 8.14 4.99 12.97
C TRP A 16 9.67 4.98 13.07
N LYS A 17 10.21 4.49 14.19
CA LYS A 17 11.66 4.38 14.39
C LYS A 17 12.33 3.49 13.36
N GLU A 18 11.73 2.35 13.03
CA GLU A 18 12.24 1.45 11.99
C GLU A 18 12.11 2.09 10.61
N PHE A 19 10.99 2.76 10.33
CA PHE A 19 10.81 3.48 9.09
C PHE A 19 11.86 4.58 8.89
N GLU A 20 12.08 5.42 9.88
CA GLU A 20 13.10 6.47 9.84
C GLU A 20 14.52 5.91 9.65
N TYR A 21 14.81 4.75 10.24
CA TYR A 21 16.06 4.04 9.96
C TYR A 21 16.17 3.63 8.49
N LEU A 22 15.09 3.14 7.89
CA LEU A 22 15.07 2.71 6.48
C LEU A 22 15.28 3.87 5.51
N LEU A 23 14.87 5.09 5.85
CA LEU A 23 15.10 6.28 5.01
C LEU A 23 16.58 6.55 4.77
N ASN A 24 17.45 6.08 5.67
CA ASN A 24 18.90 6.19 5.52
C ASN A 24 19.54 5.07 4.70
N ILE A 25 18.74 4.06 4.29
CA ILE A 25 19.22 2.94 3.48
C ILE A 25 19.06 3.29 1.99
N ARG A 26 20.07 3.94 1.45
CA ARG A 26 20.06 4.49 0.08
C ARG A 26 19.48 3.55 -1.01
N PRO A 27 19.80 2.25 -1.08
CA PRO A 27 19.23 1.35 -2.08
C PRO A 27 17.73 1.16 -2.01
N LEU A 28 17.09 1.50 -0.88
CA LEU A 28 15.63 1.42 -0.71
C LEU A 28 14.94 2.71 -1.17
N MET A 29 15.65 3.83 -1.18
CA MET A 29 15.11 5.15 -1.47
C MET A 29 15.29 5.52 -2.95
N THR A 30 14.83 4.66 -3.85
CA THR A 30 14.94 4.84 -5.30
C THR A 30 13.57 5.17 -5.92
N ASP A 31 13.59 5.80 -7.08
CA ASP A 31 12.40 6.06 -7.90
C ASP A 31 11.64 4.79 -8.32
N LYS A 32 12.27 3.62 -8.23
CA LYS A 32 11.64 2.32 -8.48
C LYS A 32 10.91 1.74 -7.27
N ARG A 33 11.16 2.29 -6.09
CA ARG A 33 10.61 1.78 -4.82
C ARG A 33 9.75 2.78 -4.08
N VAL A 34 9.96 4.06 -4.32
CA VAL A 34 9.25 5.15 -3.63
C VAL A 34 8.36 5.87 -4.64
N PHE A 35 7.08 5.84 -4.39
CA PHE A 35 6.05 6.51 -5.17
C PHE A 35 5.34 7.54 -4.30
N ILE A 36 4.85 8.58 -4.93
CA ILE A 36 4.22 9.71 -4.28
C ILE A 36 2.79 9.78 -4.78
N LEU A 37 1.84 9.93 -3.89
CA LEU A 37 0.45 10.12 -4.20
C LEU A 37 0.12 11.62 -4.08
N ASN A 38 -0.29 12.23 -5.18
CA ASN A 38 -0.65 13.64 -5.23
C ASN A 38 -2.17 13.86 -5.08
N GLU A 39 -2.60 15.12 -5.16
CA GLU A 39 -4.01 15.53 -5.03
C GLU A 39 -4.97 14.84 -6.01
N ASP A 40 -4.48 14.46 -7.17
CA ASP A 40 -5.26 13.71 -8.16
C ASP A 40 -5.27 12.19 -7.87
N SER A 41 -4.77 11.78 -6.72
CA SER A 41 -4.50 10.39 -6.35
C SER A 41 -3.63 9.67 -7.38
N TYR A 42 -2.78 10.44 -8.05
CA TYR A 42 -1.90 9.90 -9.09
C TYR A 42 -0.58 9.46 -8.45
N MET A 43 -0.26 8.19 -8.66
CA MET A 43 1.02 7.66 -8.23
C MET A 43 2.09 8.06 -9.24
N TRP A 44 3.09 8.79 -8.81
CA TRP A 44 4.20 9.16 -9.65
C TRP A 44 5.54 8.93 -8.95
N SER A 45 6.51 8.52 -9.73
CA SER A 45 7.90 8.56 -9.34
C SER A 45 8.59 9.60 -10.19
N ASN A 46 9.29 10.54 -9.58
CA ASN A 46 9.93 11.60 -10.31
C ASN A 46 11.43 11.33 -10.46
N SER A 47 11.79 10.66 -11.54
CA SER A 47 13.20 10.38 -11.87
C SER A 47 14.04 11.66 -12.05
N ALA A 48 13.40 12.80 -12.38
CA ALA A 48 14.09 14.08 -12.50
C ALA A 48 14.50 14.67 -11.14
N LEU A 49 13.84 14.26 -10.05
CA LEU A 49 14.20 14.64 -8.69
C LEU A 49 15.27 13.74 -8.09
N SER A 50 15.51 12.56 -8.66
CA SER A 50 16.58 11.68 -8.20
C SER A 50 17.93 12.17 -8.74
N LEU A 51 18.58 13.02 -7.95
CA LEU A 51 19.95 13.45 -8.23
C LEU A 51 20.90 12.25 -8.06
N ASN A 52 21.60 11.85 -9.11
CA ASN A 52 22.57 10.76 -9.13
C ASN A 52 21.99 9.33 -8.99
N LYS A 53 21.55 8.78 -10.11
CA LYS A 53 21.27 7.35 -10.28
C LYS A 53 20.11 6.83 -9.43
N ASN A 54 18.94 7.42 -9.60
CA ASN A 54 17.68 6.86 -9.14
C ASN A 54 17.53 6.76 -7.60
N CYS A 55 18.14 7.65 -6.83
CA CYS A 55 17.99 7.69 -5.39
C CYS A 55 17.57 9.09 -4.93
N TYR A 56 16.52 9.17 -4.15
CA TYR A 56 16.07 10.43 -3.56
C TYR A 56 17.09 10.94 -2.52
N PRO A 57 17.49 12.21 -2.60
CA PRO A 57 18.24 12.83 -1.52
C PRO A 57 17.41 12.83 -0.21
N PRO A 58 18.01 12.61 0.97
CA PRO A 58 17.27 12.56 2.23
C PRO A 58 16.39 13.79 2.48
N SER A 59 16.91 14.99 2.26
CA SER A 59 16.17 16.25 2.46
C SER A 59 14.95 16.38 1.54
N LEU A 60 15.05 15.91 0.31
CA LEU A 60 13.91 15.88 -0.61
C LEU A 60 12.87 14.86 -0.17
N LEU A 61 13.32 13.68 0.24
CA LEU A 61 12.40 12.62 0.69
C LEU A 61 11.64 13.06 1.95
N GLU A 62 12.31 13.72 2.89
CA GLU A 62 11.65 14.31 4.07
C GLU A 62 10.60 15.36 3.68
N ASP A 63 10.92 16.27 2.76
CA ASP A 63 9.98 17.26 2.26
C ASP A 63 8.77 16.64 1.53
N LEU A 64 8.99 15.56 0.78
CA LEU A 64 7.90 14.81 0.14
C LEU A 64 7.00 14.11 1.15
N LEU A 65 7.57 13.53 2.21
CA LEU A 65 6.82 12.88 3.29
C LEU A 65 5.94 13.84 4.10
N GLU A 66 6.33 15.11 4.19
CA GLU A 66 5.51 16.15 4.84
C GLU A 66 4.35 16.64 3.97
N ARG A 67 4.47 16.51 2.64
CA ARG A 67 3.50 17.08 1.70
C ARG A 67 2.61 16.07 0.99
N TYR A 68 2.98 14.81 1.03
CA TYR A 68 2.30 13.75 0.26
C TYR A 68 2.21 12.46 1.04
N THR A 69 1.23 11.64 0.69
CA THR A 69 1.27 10.23 1.05
C THR A 69 2.30 9.54 0.17
N CYS A 70 3.23 8.84 0.80
CA CYS A 70 4.27 8.08 0.10
C CYS A 70 4.00 6.58 0.20
N TYR A 71 4.34 5.89 -0.87
CA TYR A 71 4.14 4.47 -1.03
C TYR A 71 5.46 3.78 -1.40
N PHE A 72 5.86 2.82 -0.60
CA PHE A 72 7.12 2.09 -0.74
C PHE A 72 6.84 0.64 -1.11
N VAL A 73 7.41 0.15 -2.19
CA VAL A 73 7.26 -1.24 -2.67
C VAL A 73 8.51 -2.08 -2.39
N ASP A 74 8.41 -3.38 -2.57
CA ASP A 74 9.48 -4.36 -2.31
C ASP A 74 10.01 -4.31 -0.86
N MET A 75 9.12 -4.15 0.10
CA MET A 75 9.47 -3.98 1.51
C MET A 75 9.39 -5.26 2.33
N SER A 76 9.12 -6.40 1.72
CA SER A 76 8.94 -7.69 2.41
C SER A 76 10.19 -8.21 3.15
N ARG A 77 11.36 -7.59 2.94
CA ARG A 77 12.63 -8.02 3.54
C ARG A 77 13.33 -6.94 4.37
N VAL A 78 12.67 -5.80 4.62
CA VAL A 78 13.32 -4.65 5.24
C VAL A 78 13.46 -4.78 6.76
N THR A 79 12.53 -5.48 7.41
CA THR A 79 12.64 -5.84 8.83
C THR A 79 12.30 -7.31 9.04
N LYS A 80 12.72 -7.84 10.20
CA LYS A 80 12.41 -9.24 10.55
C LYS A 80 10.91 -9.47 10.65
N ASN A 81 10.17 -8.58 11.30
CA ASN A 81 8.74 -8.75 11.54
C ASN A 81 7.93 -8.73 10.23
N ILE A 82 8.22 -7.79 9.33
CA ILE A 82 7.59 -7.74 8.01
C ILE A 82 7.90 -9.01 7.22
N ASN A 83 9.16 -9.47 7.24
CA ASN A 83 9.55 -10.69 6.55
C ASN A 83 8.83 -11.93 7.10
N ASP A 84 8.80 -12.09 8.41
CA ASP A 84 8.15 -13.23 9.06
C ASP A 84 6.64 -13.25 8.75
N PHE A 85 6.00 -12.08 8.73
CA PHE A 85 4.59 -11.98 8.38
C PHE A 85 4.34 -12.32 6.89
N ALA A 86 5.12 -11.76 5.98
CA ALA A 86 5.05 -12.08 4.55
C ALA A 86 5.20 -13.60 4.32
N ARG A 87 6.17 -14.24 4.99
CA ARG A 87 6.35 -15.70 4.94
C ARG A 87 5.15 -16.47 5.48
N THR A 88 4.53 -15.96 6.54
CA THR A 88 3.31 -16.58 7.10
C THR A 88 2.17 -16.52 6.08
N VAL A 89 2.00 -15.39 5.39
CA VAL A 89 1.02 -15.22 4.31
C VAL A 89 1.33 -16.17 3.15
N GLU A 90 2.58 -16.23 2.68
CA GLU A 90 3.02 -17.14 1.61
C GLU A 90 2.73 -18.61 1.96
N ASN A 91 3.05 -19.01 3.18
CA ASN A 91 2.82 -20.37 3.64
C ASN A 91 1.33 -20.72 3.73
N LYS A 92 0.51 -19.78 4.18
CA LYS A 92 -0.94 -19.97 4.31
C LYS A 92 -1.64 -20.07 2.96
N TYR A 93 -1.32 -19.17 2.05
CA TYR A 93 -2.03 -19.06 0.77
C TYR A 93 -1.32 -19.80 -0.38
N LYS A 94 -0.08 -20.27 -0.16
CA LYS A 94 0.77 -20.93 -1.18
C LYS A 94 1.03 -20.01 -2.40
N LYS A 95 1.14 -18.72 -2.16
CA LYS A 95 1.30 -17.65 -3.15
C LYS A 95 2.44 -16.72 -2.70
N GLN A 96 3.04 -16.04 -3.66
CA GLN A 96 4.02 -15.00 -3.33
C GLN A 96 3.34 -13.84 -2.60
N CYS A 97 4.07 -13.23 -1.71
CA CYS A 97 3.61 -12.06 -0.97
C CYS A 97 4.75 -11.04 -0.88
N ASP A 98 4.49 -9.85 -1.37
CA ASP A 98 5.36 -8.71 -1.08
C ASP A 98 4.81 -7.91 0.10
N ALA A 99 5.52 -6.87 0.49
CA ALA A 99 5.05 -5.90 1.45
C ALA A 99 5.20 -4.50 0.88
N HIS A 100 4.17 -3.71 1.06
CA HIS A 100 4.16 -2.31 0.63
C HIS A 100 3.88 -1.43 1.84
N VAL A 101 4.68 -0.39 2.03
CA VAL A 101 4.55 0.53 3.16
C VAL A 101 3.89 1.82 2.70
N TYR A 102 2.82 2.22 3.36
CA TYR A 102 2.14 3.50 3.16
C TYR A 102 2.47 4.43 4.31
N VAL A 103 2.87 5.63 3.98
CA VAL A 103 3.30 6.65 4.94
C VAL A 103 2.56 7.95 4.64
N CYS A 104 1.87 8.48 5.64
CA CYS A 104 1.30 9.81 5.62
C CYS A 104 1.68 10.50 6.93
N ARG A 105 2.54 11.50 6.91
CA ARG A 105 2.93 12.27 8.10
C ARG A 105 1.95 13.39 8.41
N ASN A 106 1.29 13.90 7.40
CA ASN A 106 0.34 14.99 7.54
C ASN A 106 -1.04 14.58 6.99
N PRO A 107 -2.01 14.23 7.84
CA PRO A 107 -3.34 13.81 7.40
C PRO A 107 -4.13 14.91 6.67
N ASP A 108 -3.81 16.19 6.86
CA ASP A 108 -4.47 17.31 6.17
C ASP A 108 -4.14 17.35 4.67
N VAL A 109 -3.06 16.68 4.27
CA VAL A 109 -2.63 16.52 2.87
C VAL A 109 -2.62 15.04 2.45
N ASP A 110 -3.37 14.20 3.15
CA ASP A 110 -3.51 12.80 2.79
C ASP A 110 -4.28 12.68 1.47
N HIS A 111 -3.59 12.27 0.45
CA HIS A 111 -4.15 11.94 -0.84
C HIS A 111 -4.03 10.44 -1.06
N PRO A 112 -4.92 9.65 -0.44
CA PRO A 112 -4.96 8.22 -0.70
C PRO A 112 -5.29 7.97 -2.16
N PHE A 113 -5.17 6.74 -2.62
CA PHE A 113 -5.56 6.34 -3.98
C PHE A 113 -7.02 6.67 -4.35
N GLY A 114 -7.78 7.31 -3.47
CA GLY A 114 -9.21 7.44 -3.60
C GLY A 114 -9.88 6.06 -3.45
N ILE A 115 -11.14 5.97 -3.85
CA ILE A 115 -11.81 4.68 -3.89
C ILE A 115 -11.29 3.89 -5.08
N HIS A 116 -10.67 2.74 -4.82
CA HIS A 116 -10.07 1.87 -5.83
C HIS A 116 -10.27 0.40 -5.45
N TYR A 117 -9.90 -0.50 -6.32
CA TYR A 117 -9.85 -1.95 -6.05
C TYR A 117 -8.53 -2.53 -6.51
N ASP A 118 -8.10 -3.57 -5.83
CA ASP A 118 -6.92 -4.34 -6.21
C ASP A 118 -7.32 -5.57 -7.05
N LEU A 119 -6.41 -6.01 -7.93
CA LEU A 119 -6.57 -7.23 -8.73
C LEU A 119 -6.19 -8.50 -7.98
N VAL A 120 -5.71 -8.36 -6.76
CA VAL A 120 -5.32 -9.45 -5.86
C VAL A 120 -5.85 -9.19 -4.46
N PRO A 121 -6.10 -10.23 -3.65
CA PRO A 121 -6.42 -10.01 -2.25
C PRO A 121 -5.27 -9.33 -1.53
N ASN A 122 -5.60 -8.45 -0.58
CA ASN A 122 -4.61 -7.67 0.15
C ASN A 122 -4.88 -7.72 1.66
N ILE A 123 -3.85 -7.95 2.46
CA ILE A 123 -3.91 -7.83 3.92
C ILE A 123 -3.25 -6.51 4.29
N ILE A 124 -4.00 -5.63 4.96
CA ILE A 124 -3.49 -4.35 5.41
C ILE A 124 -3.41 -4.37 6.95
N ILE A 125 -2.24 -4.01 7.49
CA ILE A 125 -2.01 -3.88 8.93
C ILE A 125 -1.70 -2.43 9.23
N GLN A 126 -2.46 -1.84 10.16
CA GLN A 126 -2.17 -0.54 10.72
C GLN A 126 -1.02 -0.69 11.71
N CYS A 127 0.08 0.03 11.48
CA CYS A 127 1.27 -0.07 12.33
C CYS A 127 1.35 1.08 13.31
N GLU A 128 1.08 2.30 12.85
CA GLU A 128 1.12 3.52 13.67
C GLU A 128 0.01 4.47 13.22
N GLY A 129 -0.53 5.26 14.14
CA GLY A 129 -1.61 6.20 13.89
C GLY A 129 -2.96 5.55 13.62
N GLN A 130 -3.89 6.30 13.04
CA GLN A 130 -5.26 5.86 12.79
C GLN A 130 -5.68 6.11 11.35
N THR A 131 -6.45 5.16 10.81
CA THR A 131 -7.02 5.22 9.45
C THR A 131 -8.50 4.87 9.50
N ASN A 132 -9.37 5.69 8.90
CA ASN A 132 -10.70 5.24 8.57
C ASN A 132 -10.61 4.39 7.29
N PHE A 133 -10.97 3.13 7.39
CA PHE A 133 -10.89 2.16 6.30
C PHE A 133 -12.28 1.70 5.92
N LYS A 134 -12.62 1.87 4.64
CA LYS A 134 -13.92 1.48 4.09
C LYS A 134 -13.74 0.46 2.98
N VAL A 135 -14.66 -0.50 2.92
CA VAL A 135 -14.72 -1.51 1.86
C VAL A 135 -16.16 -1.63 1.40
N TRP A 136 -16.40 -1.53 0.09
CA TRP A 136 -17.70 -1.72 -0.53
C TRP A 136 -17.82 -3.10 -1.16
N ASP A 137 -19.02 -3.42 -1.64
CA ASP A 137 -19.28 -4.69 -2.27
C ASP A 137 -18.49 -4.86 -3.57
N LYS A 138 -18.25 -6.11 -3.92
CA LYS A 138 -17.48 -6.48 -5.09
C LYS A 138 -18.08 -5.89 -6.37
N LEU A 139 -17.21 -5.29 -7.20
CA LEU A 139 -17.63 -4.86 -8.52
C LEU A 139 -17.86 -6.05 -9.44
N GLU A 140 -18.98 -6.04 -10.12
CA GLU A 140 -19.26 -6.97 -11.22
C GLU A 140 -18.68 -6.44 -12.54
N ASN A 141 -18.35 -7.33 -13.44
CA ASN A 141 -17.90 -7.02 -14.81
C ASN A 141 -16.59 -6.20 -14.90
N ILE A 142 -15.65 -6.43 -14.01
CA ILE A 142 -14.29 -5.92 -14.17
C ILE A 142 -13.66 -6.65 -15.35
N THR A 143 -13.30 -5.90 -16.37
CA THR A 143 -12.49 -6.43 -17.47
C THR A 143 -11.01 -6.29 -17.12
N ASP A 144 -10.24 -7.37 -17.19
CA ASP A 144 -8.82 -7.47 -16.81
C ASP A 144 -7.88 -6.47 -17.50
N LYS A 145 -8.36 -5.72 -18.45
CA LYS A 145 -7.63 -4.66 -19.15
C LYS A 145 -7.62 -3.33 -18.42
N MET A 146 -8.35 -3.19 -17.34
CA MET A 146 -8.25 -2.03 -16.47
C MET A 146 -7.06 -2.27 -15.56
N GLY A 147 -5.89 -1.84 -16.00
CA GLY A 147 -4.71 -1.78 -15.17
C GLY A 147 -5.02 -1.16 -13.81
N HIS A 148 -4.15 -1.41 -12.84
CA HIS A 148 -4.26 -0.99 -11.45
C HIS A 148 -5.28 0.10 -11.22
N GLY A 149 -6.37 -0.27 -10.60
CA GLY A 149 -7.52 0.42 -10.19
C GLY A 149 -7.74 1.83 -10.75
N LYS A 150 -8.82 2.02 -11.44
CA LYS A 150 -9.29 3.38 -11.62
C LYS A 150 -9.40 4.00 -10.22
N ILE A 151 -8.58 4.98 -10.01
CA ILE A 151 -8.64 5.86 -8.87
C ILE A 151 -9.97 6.63 -8.97
N ASN A 152 -10.61 6.88 -7.83
CA ASN A 152 -11.90 7.56 -7.75
C ASN A 152 -13.02 6.87 -8.54
N ILE A 153 -13.13 5.57 -8.41
CA ILE A 153 -14.29 4.83 -8.93
C ILE A 153 -15.55 5.21 -8.14
N GLY A 154 -16.65 5.38 -8.87
CA GLY A 154 -17.94 5.53 -8.23
C GLY A 154 -18.37 4.20 -7.59
N VAL A 155 -18.75 4.27 -6.32
CA VAL A 155 -19.39 3.16 -5.60
C VAL A 155 -20.80 3.54 -5.24
N THR A 156 -21.69 2.56 -5.14
CA THR A 156 -23.09 2.75 -4.74
C THR A 156 -23.36 2.00 -3.45
N GLY A 157 -24.20 2.57 -2.62
CA GLY A 157 -24.61 1.95 -1.35
C GLY A 157 -23.65 2.20 -0.19
N GLU A 158 -24.01 1.67 0.95
CA GLU A 158 -23.21 1.75 2.18
C GLU A 158 -22.02 0.77 2.09
N PRO A 159 -20.89 1.08 2.71
CA PRO A 159 -19.77 0.16 2.78
C PRO A 159 -20.14 -1.08 3.58
N LEU A 160 -19.63 -2.24 3.16
CA LEU A 160 -19.70 -3.50 3.92
C LEU A 160 -18.86 -3.44 5.19
N LEU A 161 -17.80 -2.65 5.16
CA LEU A 161 -16.90 -2.40 6.27
C LEU A 161 -16.61 -0.90 6.33
N ASP A 162 -16.82 -0.29 7.49
CA ASP A 162 -16.44 1.09 7.83
C ASP A 162 -15.86 1.09 9.25
N VAL A 163 -14.54 1.12 9.35
CA VAL A 163 -13.84 0.94 10.62
C VAL A 163 -12.72 1.97 10.80
N ILE A 164 -12.47 2.34 12.04
CA ILE A 164 -11.25 3.04 12.42
C ILE A 164 -10.22 1.99 12.82
N MET A 165 -9.18 1.86 12.02
CA MET A 165 -8.04 1.01 12.31
C MET A 165 -7.09 1.71 13.27
N ASN A 166 -6.71 1.02 14.33
CA ASN A 166 -5.68 1.42 15.29
C ASN A 166 -4.43 0.56 15.11
N PRO A 167 -3.29 0.95 15.70
CA PRO A 167 -2.07 0.13 15.63
C PRO A 167 -2.31 -1.31 16.07
N GLY A 168 -1.89 -2.27 15.23
CA GLY A 168 -2.14 -3.69 15.41
C GLY A 168 -3.37 -4.24 14.68
N ASP A 169 -4.30 -3.39 14.28
CA ASP A 169 -5.50 -3.83 13.55
C ASP A 169 -5.18 -4.27 12.11
N MET A 170 -5.97 -5.21 11.63
CA MET A 170 -5.84 -5.80 10.30
C MET A 170 -7.15 -5.74 9.52
N VAL A 171 -7.07 -5.41 8.25
CA VAL A 171 -8.16 -5.61 7.27
C VAL A 171 -7.68 -6.56 6.17
N LEU A 172 -8.50 -7.55 5.83
CA LEU A 172 -8.38 -8.33 4.61
C LEU A 172 -9.34 -7.77 3.58
N VAL A 173 -8.83 -7.31 2.46
CA VAL A 173 -9.60 -6.87 1.31
C VAL A 173 -9.47 -7.92 0.21
N PRO A 174 -10.55 -8.58 -0.21
CA PRO A 174 -10.49 -9.49 -1.33
C PRO A 174 -10.29 -8.74 -2.66
N GLU A 175 -9.88 -9.47 -3.70
CA GLU A 175 -9.76 -8.92 -5.04
C GLU A 175 -11.07 -8.30 -5.54
N HIS A 176 -10.97 -7.19 -6.26
CA HIS A 176 -12.10 -6.48 -6.87
C HIS A 176 -13.10 -5.85 -5.89
N TYR A 177 -12.78 -5.77 -4.60
CA TYR A 177 -13.58 -5.02 -3.63
C TYR A 177 -13.09 -3.58 -3.57
N PRO A 178 -13.93 -2.59 -3.93
CA PRO A 178 -13.58 -1.19 -3.77
C PRO A 178 -13.28 -0.88 -2.31
N HIS A 179 -12.22 -0.12 -2.09
CA HIS A 179 -11.85 0.28 -0.75
C HIS A 179 -11.22 1.68 -0.73
N HIS A 180 -11.20 2.26 0.45
CA HIS A 180 -10.66 3.59 0.70
C HIS A 180 -10.03 3.65 2.08
N ALA A 181 -8.83 4.20 2.16
CA ALA A 181 -8.10 4.41 3.39
C ALA A 181 -7.84 5.91 3.59
N ILE A 182 -8.44 6.52 4.61
CA ILE A 182 -8.30 7.94 4.92
C ILE A 182 -7.54 8.07 6.23
N SER A 183 -6.43 8.78 6.23
CA SER A 183 -5.66 9.05 7.44
C SER A 183 -6.45 9.95 8.39
N ILE A 184 -6.56 9.55 9.66
CA ILE A 184 -7.12 10.37 10.73
C ILE A 184 -6.00 11.08 11.50
N THR A 185 -4.89 10.39 11.68
CA THR A 185 -3.67 10.90 12.29
C THR A 185 -2.48 10.55 11.40
N PRO A 186 -1.27 11.09 11.64
CA PRO A 186 -0.08 10.57 10.97
C PRO A 186 -0.05 9.05 11.02
N ARG A 187 0.07 8.40 9.85
CA ARG A 187 -0.06 6.94 9.76
C ARG A 187 1.14 6.27 9.13
N LEU A 188 1.34 5.05 9.58
CA LEU A 188 2.21 4.06 8.97
C LEU A 188 1.43 2.76 8.88
N SER A 189 1.24 2.25 7.68
CA SER A 189 0.56 0.97 7.45
C SER A 189 1.33 0.11 6.44
N VAL A 190 1.19 -1.20 6.58
CA VAL A 190 1.82 -2.16 5.67
C VAL A 190 0.76 -3.01 5.03
N SER A 191 0.76 -3.08 3.71
CA SER A 191 -0.08 -3.98 2.95
C SER A 191 0.71 -5.17 2.43
N PHE A 192 0.05 -6.31 2.35
CA PHE A 192 0.59 -7.59 1.92
C PHE A 192 -0.28 -8.13 0.78
N PRO A 193 -0.04 -7.74 -0.47
CA PRO A 193 -0.75 -8.28 -1.61
C PRO A 193 -0.43 -9.76 -1.79
N ILE A 194 -1.49 -10.57 -1.89
CA ILE A 194 -1.39 -12.02 -2.07
C ILE A 194 -1.46 -12.31 -3.56
N GLN A 195 -0.32 -12.51 -4.17
CA GLN A 195 -0.21 -12.67 -5.61
C GLN A 195 -0.65 -14.07 -6.03
N ILE A 196 -1.72 -14.13 -6.80
CA ILE A 196 -2.24 -15.36 -7.37
C ILE A 196 -1.62 -15.56 -8.76
N TYR A 197 -0.45 -16.15 -8.81
CA TYR A 197 0.14 -16.58 -10.08
C TYR A 197 -0.28 -18.01 -10.38
N GLU A 198 -1.39 -18.19 -11.05
CA GLU A 198 -1.66 -19.45 -11.72
C GLU A 198 -1.05 -19.36 -13.11
N ASN A 199 -0.04 -20.20 -13.39
CA ASN A 199 0.57 -20.50 -14.70
C ASN A 199 0.30 -19.44 -15.78
N ASP A 200 0.73 -18.25 -15.55
CA ASP A 200 0.41 -17.17 -16.43
C ASP A 200 1.64 -16.90 -17.30
N ASP A 201 1.54 -17.27 -18.56
CA ASP A 201 2.51 -17.04 -19.60
C ASP A 201 2.68 -15.56 -19.99
N ARG A 202 2.19 -14.64 -19.17
CA ARG A 202 2.37 -13.21 -19.40
C ARG A 202 3.81 -12.83 -19.12
N GLU A 203 4.59 -12.64 -20.16
CA GLU A 203 5.95 -12.13 -20.12
C GLU A 203 6.06 -10.70 -19.54
N ASP A 204 4.93 -10.04 -19.27
CA ASP A 204 4.83 -8.61 -18.95
C ASP A 204 4.57 -8.30 -17.48
N ARG A 205 5.02 -9.15 -16.55
CA ARG A 205 4.76 -8.99 -15.12
C ARG A 205 5.71 -8.04 -14.43
N HIS A 206 5.78 -6.84 -14.91
CA HIS A 206 6.18 -5.75 -14.06
C HIS A 206 4.92 -5.11 -13.48
N TRP A 207 4.71 -5.25 -12.20
CA TRP A 207 3.61 -4.65 -11.44
C TRP A 207 3.46 -3.16 -11.68
N PHE A 208 4.49 -2.54 -12.21
CA PHE A 208 4.56 -1.13 -12.53
C PHE A 208 5.34 -0.93 -13.82
N ARG A 209 4.72 -1.16 -14.99
CA ARG A 209 5.13 -0.45 -16.17
C ARG A 209 4.48 0.92 -16.13
N PHE A 210 5.23 1.90 -15.68
CA PHE A 210 4.97 3.27 -16.03
C PHE A 210 5.52 3.47 -17.43
N GLU A 211 4.65 3.48 -18.42
CA GLU A 211 4.97 4.07 -19.70
C GLU A 211 4.94 5.58 -19.49
N GLY A 212 6.14 6.22 -19.48
CA GLY A 212 6.33 7.65 -19.39
C GLY A 212 5.82 8.40 -20.60
#